data_75f0e6b3ca62086be839f22a41931338
#
_entry.id   75f0e6b3ca62086be839f22a41931338
#
_cell.length_a   1.000
_cell.length_b   1.000
_cell.length_c   1.000
_cell.angle_alpha   90.00
_cell.angle_beta   90.00
_cell.angle_gamma   90.00
#
_symmetry.space_group_name_H-M   'P 1'
#
loop_
_entity.id
_entity.type
_entity.pdbx_description
1 polymer ?
#
loop_
_entity_poly.entity_id
_entity_poly.type
_entity_poly.pdbx_seq_one_letter_code
_entity_poly.pdbx_strand_id
1 'polypeptide(L)'
;MLTRTERLERLPMTREHGTLLGASGVGWALDAMDVGLISFVIVALGQQWGLDDATKSWVVSVGFVGMALGATFGGLLADKIGRRSVFALTLLVYGVATGATAVVSSVAALLLLRFVVGLGLGAELPVASTLISEFAPRRIRGRVVVWLEAFWAVGWILSAIVGYFVVAGSEDGWRWALALGAVPALWALLIRLGTPESVRYLEAVGHYEQAEVTVQRFERSAKISYDGPTIDTPEQAAKHQGETIRTTGLTLFSAQLRRRTLAFWLVWFCINLSYYGAF
;
A
#
# COMPACT_ATOMS: atom_id res chain seq x y z
N MET A 1 0.03 34.05 2.58
CA MET A 1 0.11 32.89 3.51
C MET A 1 -0.12 31.63 2.72
N LEU A 2 0.64 30.58 2.95
CA LEU A 2 0.45 29.25 2.33
C LEU A 2 0.37 28.20 3.42
N THR A 3 -0.47 27.18 3.18
CA THR A 3 -0.43 25.97 4.00
C THR A 3 0.79 25.12 3.64
N ARG A 4 1.24 24.24 4.54
CA ARG A 4 2.34 23.30 4.28
C ARG A 4 2.03 22.40 3.08
N THR A 5 0.78 21.98 2.95
CA THR A 5 0.32 21.19 1.78
C THR A 5 0.47 21.99 0.49
N GLU A 6 0.08 23.28 0.45
CA GLU A 6 0.25 24.13 -0.75
C GLU A 6 1.70 24.38 -1.10
N ARG A 7 2.59 24.47 -0.09
CA ARG A 7 4.03 24.58 -0.31
C ARG A 7 4.57 23.34 -1.02
N LEU A 8 4.22 22.13 -0.55
CA LEU A 8 4.59 20.86 -1.22
C LEU A 8 4.02 20.76 -2.63
N GLU A 9 2.75 21.11 -2.82
CA GLU A 9 2.09 21.00 -4.13
C GLU A 9 2.70 21.86 -5.23
N ARG A 10 3.40 22.95 -4.87
CA ARG A 10 4.08 23.87 -5.79
C ARG A 10 5.49 23.45 -6.15
N LEU A 11 6.09 22.53 -5.40
CA LEU A 11 7.44 22.06 -5.67
C LEU A 11 7.53 21.33 -7.02
N PRO A 12 8.66 21.41 -7.70
CA PRO A 12 8.97 20.52 -8.81
C PRO A 12 9.23 19.10 -8.28
N MET A 13 9.29 18.11 -9.18
CA MET A 13 9.76 16.76 -8.83
C MET A 13 11.22 16.85 -8.35
N THR A 14 11.48 16.38 -7.14
CA THR A 14 12.81 16.44 -6.50
C THR A 14 13.34 15.03 -6.25
N ARG A 15 14.62 14.95 -5.84
CA ARG A 15 15.22 13.66 -5.43
C ARG A 15 14.45 13.02 -4.28
N GLU A 16 13.93 13.80 -3.33
CA GLU A 16 13.14 13.28 -2.20
C GLU A 16 11.84 12.62 -2.68
N HIS A 17 11.15 13.22 -3.66
CA HIS A 17 10.00 12.59 -4.29
C HIS A 17 10.37 11.27 -4.99
N GLY A 18 11.50 11.25 -5.69
CA GLY A 18 12.01 10.05 -6.34
C GLY A 18 12.37 8.93 -5.35
N THR A 19 13.00 9.30 -4.23
CA THR A 19 13.34 8.35 -3.16
C THR A 19 12.07 7.78 -2.52
N LEU A 20 11.09 8.63 -2.22
CA LEU A 20 9.81 8.21 -1.65
C LEU A 20 9.05 7.29 -2.62
N LEU A 21 9.00 7.66 -3.91
CA LEU A 21 8.37 6.84 -4.96
C LEU A 21 9.09 5.49 -5.12
N GLY A 22 10.42 5.48 -5.16
CA GLY A 22 11.20 4.25 -5.26
C GLY A 22 11.02 3.33 -4.05
N ALA A 23 11.07 3.90 -2.85
CA ALA A 23 10.87 3.14 -1.61
C ALA A 23 9.46 2.53 -1.53
N SER A 24 8.42 3.31 -1.86
CA SER A 24 7.05 2.81 -1.90
C SER A 24 6.81 1.85 -3.07
N GLY A 25 7.43 2.12 -4.22
CA GLY A 25 7.35 1.26 -5.41
C GLY A 25 7.95 -0.12 -5.20
N VAL A 26 9.06 -0.22 -4.47
CA VAL A 26 9.62 -1.53 -4.11
C VAL A 26 8.66 -2.31 -3.20
N GLY A 27 8.04 -1.66 -2.20
CA GLY A 27 6.96 -2.29 -1.41
C GLY A 27 5.86 -2.81 -2.32
N TRP A 28 5.36 -1.97 -3.22
CA TRP A 28 4.32 -2.31 -4.21
C TRP A 28 4.70 -3.49 -5.11
N ALA A 29 5.96 -3.57 -5.54
CA ALA A 29 6.47 -4.71 -6.32
C ALA A 29 6.53 -5.99 -5.48
N LEU A 30 6.91 -5.90 -4.20
CA LEU A 30 6.94 -7.05 -3.30
C LEU A 30 5.53 -7.58 -3.02
N ASP A 31 4.52 -6.70 -2.90
CA ASP A 31 3.10 -7.07 -2.81
C ASP A 31 2.64 -7.85 -4.03
N ALA A 32 2.88 -7.28 -5.22
CA ALA A 32 2.51 -7.93 -6.48
C ALA A 32 3.22 -9.27 -6.66
N MET A 33 4.47 -9.37 -6.20
CA MET A 33 5.21 -10.63 -6.20
C MET A 33 4.53 -11.68 -5.31
N ASP A 34 4.13 -11.32 -4.08
CA ASP A 34 3.46 -12.27 -3.17
C ASP A 34 2.11 -12.73 -3.72
N VAL A 35 1.32 -11.81 -4.28
CA VAL A 35 0.05 -12.13 -4.96
C VAL A 35 0.27 -13.07 -6.13
N GLY A 36 1.30 -12.84 -6.95
CA GLY A 36 1.63 -13.70 -8.08
C GLY A 36 2.19 -15.06 -7.68
N LEU A 37 3.00 -15.13 -6.61
CA LEU A 37 3.62 -16.37 -6.14
C LEU A 37 2.61 -17.43 -5.74
N ILE A 38 1.43 -17.05 -5.21
CA ILE A 38 0.44 -18.04 -4.79
C ILE A 38 0.00 -18.94 -5.94
N SER A 39 -0.05 -18.43 -7.18
CA SER A 39 -0.44 -19.22 -8.34
C SER A 39 0.54 -20.37 -8.62
N PHE A 40 1.83 -20.16 -8.39
CA PHE A 40 2.85 -21.20 -8.52
C PHE A 40 2.88 -22.14 -7.31
N VAL A 41 2.80 -21.56 -6.10
CA VAL A 41 2.84 -22.29 -4.84
C VAL A 41 1.66 -23.24 -4.69
N ILE A 42 0.43 -22.84 -5.08
CA ILE A 42 -0.76 -23.67 -4.93
C ILE A 42 -0.73 -24.91 -5.83
N VAL A 43 -0.07 -24.81 -6.98
CA VAL A 43 0.14 -25.97 -7.87
C VAL A 43 1.11 -26.97 -7.22
N ALA A 44 2.23 -26.50 -6.70
CA ALA A 44 3.23 -27.33 -6.02
C ALA A 44 2.63 -28.01 -4.75
N LEU A 45 1.91 -27.23 -3.92
CA LEU A 45 1.20 -27.74 -2.75
C LEU A 45 0.12 -28.76 -3.11
N GLY A 46 -0.63 -28.51 -4.18
CA GLY A 46 -1.64 -29.41 -4.68
C GLY A 46 -1.09 -30.79 -5.01
N GLN A 47 0.10 -30.83 -5.62
CA GLN A 47 0.81 -32.07 -5.94
C GLN A 47 1.39 -32.74 -4.69
N GLN A 48 2.07 -31.99 -3.83
CA GLN A 48 2.80 -32.53 -2.67
C GLN A 48 1.84 -32.98 -1.54
N TRP A 49 0.76 -32.23 -1.30
CA TRP A 49 -0.19 -32.50 -0.20
C TRP A 49 -1.48 -33.20 -0.68
N GLY A 50 -1.61 -33.46 -1.98
CA GLY A 50 -2.79 -34.10 -2.56
C GLY A 50 -4.06 -33.27 -2.39
N LEU A 51 -3.95 -31.91 -2.50
CA LEU A 51 -5.07 -31.03 -2.28
C LEU A 51 -6.09 -31.14 -3.42
N ASP A 52 -7.36 -31.26 -3.07
CA ASP A 52 -8.46 -31.14 -4.01
C ASP A 52 -8.68 -29.72 -4.49
N ASP A 53 -9.39 -29.54 -5.58
CA ASP A 53 -9.60 -28.22 -6.20
C ASP A 53 -10.42 -27.28 -5.31
N ALA A 54 -11.30 -27.82 -4.47
CA ALA A 54 -12.04 -27.02 -3.50
C ALA A 54 -11.10 -26.40 -2.45
N THR A 55 -10.18 -27.20 -1.89
CA THR A 55 -9.19 -26.72 -0.92
C THR A 55 -8.24 -25.69 -1.54
N LYS A 56 -7.76 -25.92 -2.78
CA LYS A 56 -6.94 -24.94 -3.52
C LYS A 56 -7.68 -23.62 -3.67
N SER A 57 -8.96 -23.67 -4.07
CA SER A 57 -9.80 -22.48 -4.22
C SER A 57 -9.97 -21.73 -2.89
N TRP A 58 -10.14 -22.45 -1.77
CA TRP A 58 -10.20 -21.83 -0.45
C TRP A 58 -8.91 -21.14 -0.05
N VAL A 59 -7.74 -21.73 -0.32
CA VAL A 59 -6.43 -21.12 -0.03
C VAL A 59 -6.26 -19.79 -0.74
N VAL A 60 -6.72 -19.69 -1.98
CA VAL A 60 -6.66 -18.42 -2.74
C VAL A 60 -7.72 -17.45 -2.24
N SER A 61 -8.97 -17.90 -2.10
CA SER A 61 -10.11 -17.04 -1.77
C SER A 61 -10.01 -16.42 -0.39
N VAL A 62 -9.51 -17.15 0.61
CA VAL A 62 -9.36 -16.62 1.97
C VAL A 62 -8.39 -15.44 2.02
N GLY A 63 -7.36 -15.44 1.16
CA GLY A 63 -6.46 -14.31 1.00
C GLY A 63 -7.21 -13.06 0.50
N PHE A 64 -8.08 -13.20 -0.50
CA PHE A 64 -8.90 -12.07 -0.98
C PHE A 64 -9.90 -11.57 0.07
N VAL A 65 -10.46 -12.44 0.91
CA VAL A 65 -11.29 -12.01 2.05
C VAL A 65 -10.46 -11.17 3.02
N GLY A 66 -9.23 -11.62 3.32
CA GLY A 66 -8.27 -10.84 4.11
C GLY A 66 -7.97 -9.47 3.48
N MET A 67 -7.71 -9.44 2.17
CA MET A 67 -7.46 -8.18 1.44
C MET A 67 -8.64 -7.21 1.51
N ALA A 68 -9.86 -7.68 1.36
CA ALA A 68 -11.06 -6.83 1.45
C ALA A 68 -11.20 -6.19 2.84
N LEU A 69 -10.96 -6.97 3.89
CA LEU A 69 -10.97 -6.47 5.28
C LEU A 69 -9.78 -5.54 5.52
N GLY A 70 -8.59 -5.91 5.08
CA GLY A 70 -7.38 -5.09 5.18
C GLY A 70 -7.55 -3.71 4.52
N ALA A 71 -8.07 -3.66 3.30
CA ALA A 71 -8.34 -2.41 2.60
C ALA A 71 -9.35 -1.52 3.35
N THR A 72 -10.37 -2.14 3.96
CA THR A 72 -11.39 -1.41 4.72
C THR A 72 -10.81 -0.80 5.99
N PHE A 73 -10.02 -1.55 6.75
CA PHE A 73 -9.51 -1.10 8.04
C PHE A 73 -8.17 -0.37 7.94
N GLY A 74 -7.37 -0.63 6.91
CA GLY A 74 -6.05 -0.03 6.71
C GLY A 74 -6.09 1.49 6.60
N GLY A 75 -7.03 2.04 5.82
CA GLY A 75 -7.24 3.48 5.71
C GLY A 75 -7.62 4.12 7.05
N LEU A 76 -8.56 3.51 7.79
CA LEU A 76 -8.98 3.99 9.11
C LEU A 76 -7.83 3.96 10.13
N LEU A 77 -7.00 2.93 10.05
CA LEU A 77 -5.82 2.81 10.91
C LEU A 77 -4.77 3.87 10.54
N ALA A 78 -4.56 4.12 9.24
CA ALA A 78 -3.62 5.13 8.76
C ALA A 78 -4.00 6.56 9.20
N ASP A 79 -5.29 6.84 9.33
CA ASP A 79 -5.77 8.11 9.88
C ASP A 79 -5.48 8.27 11.38
N LYS A 80 -5.35 7.15 12.12
CA LYS A 80 -5.09 7.16 13.57
C LYS A 80 -3.60 7.14 13.93
N ILE A 81 -2.79 6.33 13.27
CA ILE A 81 -1.38 6.10 13.65
C ILE A 81 -0.37 6.56 12.59
N GLY A 82 -0.84 7.17 11.51
CA GLY A 82 -0.01 7.72 10.42
C GLY A 82 0.16 6.76 9.25
N ARG A 83 0.34 7.37 8.06
CA ARG A 83 0.44 6.64 6.79
C ARG A 83 1.71 5.80 6.73
N ARG A 84 2.86 6.39 7.07
CA ARG A 84 4.15 5.68 7.13
C ARG A 84 4.12 4.52 8.11
N SER A 85 3.52 4.74 9.29
CA SER A 85 3.47 3.71 10.34
C SER A 85 2.64 2.52 9.90
N VAL A 86 1.47 2.75 9.28
CA VAL A 86 0.62 1.65 8.77
C VAL A 86 1.29 0.97 7.59
N PHE A 87 1.90 1.72 6.67
CA PHE A 87 2.64 1.15 5.55
C PHE A 87 3.75 0.19 6.01
N ALA A 88 4.56 0.60 6.99
CA ALA A 88 5.57 -0.28 7.56
C ALA A 88 4.97 -1.49 8.31
N LEU A 89 3.85 -1.29 9.04
CA LEU A 89 3.16 -2.36 9.76
C LEU A 89 2.59 -3.42 8.80
N THR A 90 1.99 -3.00 7.70
CA THR A 90 1.41 -3.92 6.71
C THR A 90 2.48 -4.79 6.06
N LEU A 91 3.58 -4.19 5.60
CA LEU A 91 4.77 -4.90 5.09
C LEU A 91 5.31 -5.92 6.10
N LEU A 92 5.39 -5.53 7.39
CA LEU A 92 5.86 -6.42 8.45
C LEU A 92 4.90 -7.59 8.64
N VAL A 93 3.60 -7.32 8.75
CA VAL A 93 2.58 -8.34 9.03
C VAL A 93 2.52 -9.36 7.90
N TYR A 94 2.36 -8.91 6.66
CA TYR A 94 2.26 -9.89 5.58
C TYR A 94 3.59 -10.56 5.26
N GLY A 95 4.71 -9.85 5.33
CA GLY A 95 6.02 -10.44 5.09
C GLY A 95 6.38 -11.52 6.12
N VAL A 96 6.10 -11.29 7.41
CA VAL A 96 6.26 -12.31 8.46
C VAL A 96 5.30 -13.48 8.25
N ALA A 97 4.03 -13.20 7.91
CA ALA A 97 3.03 -14.24 7.68
C ALA A 97 3.38 -15.10 6.45
N THR A 98 3.83 -14.48 5.34
CA THR A 98 4.29 -15.21 4.15
C THR A 98 5.52 -16.05 4.47
N GLY A 99 6.52 -15.49 5.16
CA GLY A 99 7.69 -16.25 5.60
C GLY A 99 7.33 -17.40 6.55
N ALA A 100 6.41 -17.21 7.48
CA ALA A 100 5.91 -18.26 8.37
C ALA A 100 5.19 -19.37 7.59
N THR A 101 4.56 -19.06 6.46
CA THR A 101 3.92 -20.06 5.60
C THR A 101 4.95 -21.07 5.02
N ALA A 102 6.23 -20.70 4.91
CA ALA A 102 7.28 -21.60 4.43
C ALA A 102 7.49 -22.85 5.32
N VAL A 103 7.18 -22.78 6.60
CA VAL A 103 7.38 -23.88 7.58
C VAL A 103 6.07 -24.59 7.94
N VAL A 104 4.96 -24.25 7.29
CA VAL A 104 3.65 -24.85 7.58
C VAL A 104 3.58 -26.28 7.07
N SER A 105 2.89 -27.12 7.84
CA SER A 105 2.62 -28.55 7.53
C SER A 105 1.13 -28.91 7.54
N SER A 106 0.22 -27.94 7.71
CA SER A 106 -1.22 -28.21 7.72
C SER A 106 -2.00 -27.17 6.90
N VAL A 107 -3.09 -27.61 6.27
CA VAL A 107 -3.99 -26.75 5.48
C VAL A 107 -4.63 -25.67 6.35
N ALA A 108 -5.00 -26.00 7.59
CA ALA A 108 -5.62 -25.02 8.50
C ALA A 108 -4.66 -23.84 8.82
N ALA A 109 -3.39 -24.14 9.11
CA ALA A 109 -2.39 -23.10 9.34
C ALA A 109 -2.10 -22.29 8.06
N LEU A 110 -2.07 -22.96 6.89
CA LEU A 110 -1.94 -22.30 5.58
C LEU A 110 -3.08 -21.30 5.35
N LEU A 111 -4.33 -21.70 5.56
CA LEU A 111 -5.50 -20.83 5.42
C LEU A 111 -5.43 -19.63 6.36
N LEU A 112 -5.09 -19.86 7.64
CA LEU A 112 -4.96 -18.78 8.62
C LEU A 112 -3.90 -17.76 8.20
N LEU A 113 -2.72 -18.24 7.82
CA LEU A 113 -1.64 -17.36 7.40
C LEU A 113 -1.98 -16.64 6.09
N ARG A 114 -2.64 -17.29 5.13
CA ARG A 114 -3.13 -16.64 3.90
C ARG A 114 -4.13 -15.52 4.19
N PHE A 115 -5.00 -15.70 5.18
CA PHE A 115 -5.89 -14.64 5.65
C PHE A 115 -5.09 -13.45 6.22
N VAL A 116 -4.09 -13.71 7.06
CA VAL A 116 -3.24 -12.65 7.65
C VAL A 116 -2.41 -11.94 6.57
N VAL A 117 -1.85 -12.68 5.62
CA VAL A 117 -1.16 -12.10 4.44
C VAL A 117 -2.11 -11.16 3.70
N GLY A 118 -3.33 -11.62 3.41
CA GLY A 118 -4.34 -10.81 2.75
C GLY A 118 -4.66 -9.52 3.52
N LEU A 119 -4.82 -9.59 4.85
CA LEU A 119 -5.06 -8.39 5.67
C LEU A 119 -3.95 -7.34 5.49
N GLY A 120 -2.69 -7.76 5.47
CA GLY A 120 -1.55 -6.87 5.25
C GLY A 120 -1.57 -6.25 3.85
N LEU A 121 -1.61 -7.09 2.81
CA LEU A 121 -1.62 -6.68 1.42
C LEU A 121 -2.77 -5.72 1.09
N GLY A 122 -3.99 -6.05 1.56
CA GLY A 122 -5.15 -5.21 1.31
C GLY A 122 -5.06 -3.83 1.95
N ALA A 123 -4.48 -3.73 3.14
CA ALA A 123 -4.31 -2.45 3.83
C ALA A 123 -3.21 -1.57 3.19
N GLU A 124 -2.22 -2.16 2.53
CA GLU A 124 -1.11 -1.43 1.91
C GLU A 124 -1.57 -0.55 0.74
N LEU A 125 -2.41 -1.08 -0.14
CA LEU A 125 -2.86 -0.41 -1.36
C LEU A 125 -3.36 1.03 -1.14
N PRO A 126 -4.37 1.28 -0.27
CA PRO A 126 -4.86 2.64 -0.05
C PRO A 126 -3.85 3.52 0.69
N VAL A 127 -3.00 2.93 1.54
CA VAL A 127 -2.06 3.68 2.40
C VAL A 127 -0.88 4.21 1.60
N ALA A 128 -0.23 3.36 0.78
CA ALA A 128 0.92 3.74 -0.02
C ALA A 128 0.54 4.76 -1.11
N SER A 129 -0.58 4.54 -1.82
CA SER A 129 -1.06 5.47 -2.85
C SER A 129 -1.43 6.83 -2.25
N THR A 130 -2.06 6.85 -1.06
CA THR A 130 -2.37 8.09 -0.34
C THR A 130 -1.08 8.80 0.07
N LEU A 131 -0.12 8.10 0.69
CA LEU A 131 1.16 8.67 1.10
C LEU A 131 1.87 9.35 -0.08
N ILE A 132 2.01 8.63 -1.20
CA ILE A 132 2.65 9.18 -2.41
C ILE A 132 1.88 10.39 -2.96
N SER A 133 0.55 10.33 -3.00
CA SER A 133 -0.27 11.40 -3.55
C SER A 133 -0.22 12.68 -2.70
N GLU A 134 -0.05 12.56 -1.40
CA GLU A 134 0.04 13.71 -0.48
C GLU A 134 1.34 14.51 -0.64
N PHE A 135 2.44 13.84 -1.04
CA PHE A 135 3.72 14.50 -1.33
C PHE A 135 3.84 14.93 -2.79
N ALA A 136 3.11 14.29 -3.71
CA ALA A 136 3.28 14.53 -5.14
C ALA A 136 2.88 15.96 -5.54
N PRO A 137 3.72 16.66 -6.36
CA PRO A 137 3.38 17.95 -6.91
C PRO A 137 2.03 17.92 -7.64
N ARG A 138 1.18 18.90 -7.39
CA ARG A 138 -0.20 18.94 -7.92
C ARG A 138 -0.26 18.69 -9.43
N ARG A 139 0.71 19.26 -10.17
CA ARG A 139 0.75 19.24 -11.64
C ARG A 139 0.96 17.83 -12.22
N ILE A 140 1.65 16.95 -11.48
CA ILE A 140 2.05 15.61 -11.95
C ILE A 140 1.57 14.49 -11.04
N ARG A 141 0.73 14.80 -10.03
CA ARG A 141 0.26 13.82 -9.02
C ARG A 141 -0.28 12.54 -9.66
N GLY A 142 -1.13 12.65 -10.67
CA GLY A 142 -1.65 11.48 -11.39
C GLY A 142 -0.56 10.64 -12.05
N ARG A 143 0.47 11.28 -12.63
CA ARG A 143 1.60 10.54 -13.23
C ARG A 143 2.42 9.81 -12.17
N VAL A 144 2.64 10.43 -11.01
CA VAL A 144 3.39 9.82 -9.89
C VAL A 144 2.68 8.58 -9.37
N VAL A 145 1.35 8.63 -9.26
CA VAL A 145 0.55 7.44 -8.89
C VAL A 145 0.65 6.36 -9.97
N VAL A 146 0.56 6.71 -11.27
CA VAL A 146 0.75 5.75 -12.37
C VAL A 146 2.15 5.12 -12.34
N TRP A 147 3.19 5.88 -11.99
CA TRP A 147 4.53 5.33 -11.82
C TRP A 147 4.62 4.36 -10.64
N LEU A 148 3.90 4.65 -9.53
CA LEU A 148 3.78 3.70 -8.42
C LEU A 148 3.12 2.39 -8.91
N GLU A 149 2.01 2.49 -9.63
CA GLU A 149 1.30 1.33 -10.19
C GLU A 149 2.17 0.51 -11.16
N ALA A 150 3.10 1.13 -11.88
CA ALA A 150 4.00 0.42 -12.79
C ALA A 150 4.91 -0.59 -12.07
N PHE A 151 5.20 -0.39 -10.78
CA PHE A 151 5.94 -1.36 -9.97
C PHE A 151 5.18 -2.67 -9.77
N TRP A 152 3.86 -2.66 -9.92
CA TRP A 152 3.04 -3.88 -9.91
C TRP A 152 3.48 -4.88 -10.99
N ALA A 153 3.74 -4.40 -12.20
CA ALA A 153 4.24 -5.23 -13.29
C ALA A 153 5.62 -5.84 -12.98
N VAL A 154 6.49 -5.08 -12.31
CA VAL A 154 7.80 -5.58 -11.84
C VAL A 154 7.60 -6.74 -10.87
N GLY A 155 6.68 -6.62 -9.93
CA GLY A 155 6.35 -7.68 -8.97
C GLY A 155 5.85 -8.96 -9.64
N TRP A 156 4.99 -8.86 -10.66
CA TRP A 156 4.54 -10.01 -11.45
C TRP A 156 5.68 -10.69 -12.20
N ILE A 157 6.61 -9.92 -12.77
CA ILE A 157 7.81 -10.49 -13.41
C ILE A 157 8.66 -11.22 -12.39
N LEU A 158 8.87 -10.64 -11.21
CA LEU A 158 9.61 -11.29 -10.12
C LEU A 158 8.92 -12.58 -9.65
N SER A 159 7.60 -12.60 -9.51
CA SER A 159 6.86 -13.80 -9.14
C SER A 159 7.01 -14.92 -10.17
N ALA A 160 7.01 -14.59 -11.47
CA ALA A 160 7.22 -15.56 -12.54
C ALA A 160 8.66 -16.12 -12.52
N ILE A 161 9.65 -15.27 -12.29
CA ILE A 161 11.05 -15.68 -12.15
C ILE A 161 11.21 -16.63 -10.95
N VAL A 162 10.69 -16.26 -9.78
CA VAL A 162 10.75 -17.10 -8.58
C VAL A 162 9.95 -18.38 -8.78
N GLY A 163 8.77 -18.32 -9.39
CA GLY A 163 7.94 -19.46 -9.72
C GLY A 163 8.68 -20.47 -10.61
N TYR A 164 9.34 -19.99 -11.65
CA TYR A 164 10.06 -20.84 -12.60
C TYR A 164 11.36 -21.43 -12.04
N PHE A 165 12.20 -20.60 -11.42
CA PHE A 165 13.54 -21.03 -10.98
C PHE A 165 13.56 -21.64 -9.58
N VAL A 166 12.68 -21.19 -8.68
CA VAL A 166 12.71 -21.60 -7.27
C VAL A 166 11.60 -22.64 -7.01
N VAL A 167 10.33 -22.31 -7.33
CA VAL A 167 9.21 -23.22 -7.03
C VAL A 167 9.32 -24.51 -7.85
N ALA A 168 9.59 -24.41 -9.15
CA ALA A 168 9.73 -25.57 -10.02
C ALA A 168 11.08 -26.29 -9.89
N GLY A 169 12.05 -25.69 -9.23
CA GLY A 169 13.43 -26.21 -9.13
C GLY A 169 13.62 -27.37 -8.16
N SER A 170 12.72 -27.59 -7.20
CA SER A 170 12.80 -28.69 -6.22
C SER A 170 11.45 -28.98 -5.57
N GLU A 171 11.30 -30.14 -4.96
CA GLU A 171 10.06 -30.54 -4.24
C GLU A 171 9.69 -29.55 -3.12
N ASP A 172 10.67 -28.97 -2.43
CA ASP A 172 10.49 -27.96 -1.40
C ASP A 172 10.66 -26.52 -1.92
N GLY A 173 10.72 -26.32 -3.24
CA GLY A 173 10.92 -25.01 -3.87
C GLY A 173 9.87 -23.97 -3.47
N TRP A 174 8.62 -24.41 -3.25
CA TRP A 174 7.56 -23.53 -2.75
C TRP A 174 7.86 -22.93 -1.36
N ARG A 175 8.55 -23.69 -0.49
CA ARG A 175 8.97 -23.20 0.84
C ARG A 175 10.00 -22.09 0.71
N TRP A 176 10.99 -22.27 -0.17
CA TRP A 176 11.98 -21.24 -0.44
C TRP A 176 11.39 -20.00 -1.07
N ALA A 177 10.42 -20.16 -1.98
CA ALA A 177 9.68 -19.04 -2.57
C ALA A 177 8.92 -18.23 -1.50
N LEU A 178 8.23 -18.91 -0.57
CA LEU A 178 7.54 -18.26 0.54
C LEU A 178 8.52 -17.68 1.58
N ALA A 179 9.68 -18.30 1.79
CA ALA A 179 10.74 -17.72 2.64
C ALA A 179 11.25 -16.39 2.05
N LEU A 180 11.40 -16.30 0.72
CA LEU A 180 11.68 -15.02 0.04
C LEU A 180 10.58 -13.98 0.27
N GLY A 181 9.35 -14.42 0.46
CA GLY A 181 8.21 -13.58 0.87
C GLY A 181 8.35 -12.92 2.25
N ALA A 182 9.40 -13.25 3.03
CA ALA A 182 9.76 -12.51 4.24
C ALA A 182 10.53 -11.19 3.96
N VAL A 183 11.02 -10.98 2.73
CA VAL A 183 11.76 -9.77 2.35
C VAL A 183 10.98 -8.49 2.62
N PRO A 184 9.66 -8.41 2.38
CA PRO A 184 8.86 -7.24 2.75
C PRO A 184 8.97 -6.85 4.22
N ALA A 185 9.08 -7.82 5.14
CA ALA A 185 9.25 -7.51 6.56
C ALA A 185 10.58 -6.78 6.85
N LEU A 186 11.65 -7.10 6.11
CA LEU A 186 12.91 -6.36 6.19
C LEU A 186 12.77 -4.97 5.54
N TRP A 187 12.02 -4.89 4.44
CA TRP A 187 11.74 -3.62 3.76
C TRP A 187 10.92 -2.66 4.65
N ALA A 188 10.03 -3.21 5.49
CA ALA A 188 9.27 -2.44 6.48
C ALA A 188 10.18 -1.58 7.37
N LEU A 189 11.33 -2.10 7.78
CA LEU A 189 12.28 -1.34 8.59
C LEU A 189 12.87 -0.16 7.81
N LEU A 190 13.21 -0.35 6.54
CA LEU A 190 13.72 0.71 5.67
C LEU A 190 12.67 1.80 5.44
N ILE A 191 11.41 1.42 5.20
CA ILE A 191 10.29 2.34 5.11
C ILE A 191 10.13 3.14 6.41
N ARG A 192 10.14 2.45 7.56
CA ARG A 192 9.97 3.09 8.87
C ARG A 192 11.06 4.11 9.19
N LEU A 193 12.28 3.86 8.77
CA LEU A 193 13.44 4.73 9.05
C LEU A 193 13.67 5.79 7.97
N GLY A 194 13.37 5.50 6.70
CA GLY A 194 13.78 6.30 5.55
C GLY A 194 12.71 7.23 5.00
N THR A 195 11.42 6.88 5.11
CA THR A 195 10.35 7.68 4.54
C THR A 195 9.80 8.72 5.52
N PRO A 196 9.39 9.91 5.05
CA PRO A 196 8.73 10.91 5.89
C PRO A 196 7.30 10.47 6.24
N GLU A 197 6.77 10.95 7.36
CA GLU A 197 5.36 10.83 7.69
C GLU A 197 4.54 11.90 6.94
N SER A 198 3.28 11.60 6.65
CA SER A 198 2.35 12.51 5.99
C SER A 198 2.25 13.86 6.73
N VAL A 199 2.44 14.95 5.99
CA VAL A 199 2.29 16.32 6.52
C VAL A 199 0.87 16.54 7.02
N ARG A 200 -0.14 16.07 6.29
CA ARG A 200 -1.55 16.20 6.68
C ARG A 200 -1.86 15.45 7.98
N TYR A 201 -1.27 14.27 8.15
CA TYR A 201 -1.41 13.52 9.40
C TYR A 201 -0.75 14.25 10.56
N LEU A 202 0.49 14.72 10.39
CA LEU A 202 1.23 15.45 11.42
C LEU A 202 0.50 16.70 11.87
N GLU A 203 -0.10 17.47 10.95
CA GLU A 203 -0.93 18.62 11.26
C GLU A 203 -2.22 18.22 12.01
N ALA A 204 -2.87 17.12 11.60
CA ALA A 204 -4.10 16.65 12.24
C ALA A 204 -3.89 16.20 13.69
N VAL A 205 -2.70 15.69 14.03
CA VAL A 205 -2.33 15.30 15.41
C VAL A 205 -1.60 16.40 16.19
N GLY A 206 -1.42 17.60 15.59
CA GLY A 206 -0.81 18.75 16.26
C GLY A 206 0.72 18.77 16.26
N HIS A 207 1.37 17.90 15.48
CA HIS A 207 2.84 17.83 15.36
C HIS A 207 3.37 18.81 14.30
N TYR A 208 3.06 20.09 14.43
CA TYR A 208 3.35 21.14 13.44
C TYR A 208 4.85 21.30 13.15
N GLU A 209 5.70 21.16 14.18
CA GLU A 209 7.14 21.24 14.02
C GLU A 209 7.69 20.13 13.12
N GLN A 210 7.23 18.88 13.32
CA GLN A 210 7.65 17.75 12.48
C GLN A 210 7.10 17.90 11.05
N ALA A 211 5.89 18.44 10.90
CA ALA A 211 5.32 18.75 9.61
C ALA A 211 6.18 19.78 8.87
N GLU A 212 6.62 20.83 9.55
CA GLU A 212 7.48 21.86 9.00
C GLU A 212 8.85 21.32 8.58
N VAL A 213 9.51 20.53 9.44
CA VAL A 213 10.78 19.86 9.11
C VAL A 213 10.64 18.99 7.85
N THR A 214 9.51 18.30 7.73
CA THR A 214 9.22 17.45 6.56
C THR A 214 9.11 18.30 5.29
N VAL A 215 8.34 19.40 5.32
CA VAL A 215 8.20 20.30 4.16
C VAL A 215 9.54 20.90 3.77
N GLN A 216 10.31 21.42 4.74
CA GLN A 216 11.64 21.99 4.50
C GLN A 216 12.63 20.99 3.90
N ARG A 217 12.51 19.68 4.20
CA ARG A 217 13.33 18.63 3.58
C ARG A 217 13.09 18.61 2.07
N PHE A 218 11.84 18.67 1.62
CA PHE A 218 11.48 18.70 0.20
C PHE A 218 11.86 20.04 -0.46
N GLU A 219 11.66 21.16 0.21
CA GLU A 219 12.06 22.49 -0.27
C GLU A 219 13.58 22.59 -0.47
N ARG A 220 14.38 22.10 0.49
CA ARG A 220 15.84 22.03 0.35
C ARG A 220 16.26 21.18 -0.85
N SER A 221 15.58 20.04 -1.07
CA SER A 221 15.83 19.19 -2.24
C SER A 221 15.47 19.90 -3.54
N ALA A 222 14.48 20.79 -3.53
CA ALA A 222 14.10 21.63 -4.64
C ALA A 222 14.98 22.87 -4.81
N LYS A 223 15.87 23.16 -3.84
CA LYS A 223 16.62 24.41 -3.73
C LYS A 223 15.71 25.65 -3.70
N ILE A 224 14.55 25.53 -3.09
CA ILE A 224 13.56 26.59 -2.91
C ILE A 224 13.40 26.80 -1.41
N SER A 225 13.43 28.06 -0.95
CA SER A 225 13.09 28.44 0.41
C SER A 225 11.80 29.25 0.39
N TYR A 226 10.93 28.99 1.35
CA TYR A 226 9.74 29.79 1.54
C TYR A 226 9.88 30.61 2.83
N ASP A 227 10.05 31.93 2.67
CA ASP A 227 10.23 32.86 3.79
C ASP A 227 8.91 33.55 4.19
N GLY A 228 7.79 33.16 3.60
CA GLY A 228 6.50 33.73 3.90
C GLY A 228 5.82 33.14 5.14
N PRO A 229 4.77 33.81 5.67
CA PRO A 229 4.04 33.30 6.82
C PRO A 229 3.30 32.01 6.48
N THR A 230 3.49 30.99 7.30
CA THR A 230 2.82 29.69 7.22
C THR A 230 1.54 29.71 8.05
N ILE A 231 0.52 29.01 7.60
CA ILE A 231 -0.73 28.83 8.37
C ILE A 231 -0.50 27.64 9.33
N ASP A 232 -0.48 27.93 10.64
CA ASP A 232 -0.06 26.98 11.67
C ASP A 232 -1.21 26.35 12.45
N THR A 233 -2.45 26.86 12.31
CA THR A 233 -3.59 26.33 13.08
C THR A 233 -4.67 25.77 12.17
N PRO A 234 -5.41 24.70 12.61
CA PRO A 234 -6.56 24.18 11.89
C PRO A 234 -7.63 25.24 11.62
N GLU A 235 -7.81 26.18 12.54
CA GLU A 235 -8.75 27.30 12.39
C GLU A 235 -8.34 28.26 11.28
N GLN A 236 -7.05 28.56 11.17
CA GLN A 236 -6.51 29.40 10.10
C GLN A 236 -6.58 28.69 8.75
N ALA A 237 -6.31 27.38 8.72
CA ALA A 237 -6.43 26.54 7.53
C ALA A 237 -7.89 26.45 7.06
N ALA A 238 -8.84 26.26 7.98
CA ALA A 238 -10.28 26.21 7.69
C ALA A 238 -10.79 27.56 7.14
N LYS A 239 -10.35 28.68 7.72
CA LYS A 239 -10.65 30.03 7.21
C LYS A 239 -10.10 30.28 5.80
N HIS A 240 -8.94 29.71 5.49
CA HIS A 240 -8.27 29.91 4.19
C HIS A 240 -8.84 29.03 3.07
N GLN A 241 -9.30 27.82 3.40
CA GLN A 241 -9.81 26.82 2.42
C GLN A 241 -11.33 26.89 2.19
N GLY A 242 -12.08 27.76 2.92
CA GLY A 242 -13.53 27.66 2.97
C GLY A 242 -13.97 26.34 3.58
N GLU A 243 -15.09 26.29 4.27
CA GLU A 243 -15.58 25.13 5.04
C GLU A 243 -15.20 23.77 4.43
N THR A 244 -14.16 23.14 4.97
CA THR A 244 -13.82 21.77 4.61
C THR A 244 -14.93 20.89 5.18
N ILE A 245 -15.81 20.38 4.33
CA ILE A 245 -16.84 19.40 4.70
C ILE A 245 -16.09 18.24 5.39
N ARG A 246 -16.32 18.06 6.69
CA ARG A 246 -15.93 16.85 7.40
C ARG A 246 -16.65 15.69 6.74
N THR A 247 -15.98 15.02 5.80
CA THR A 247 -16.50 13.84 5.12
C THR A 247 -16.46 12.67 6.09
N THR A 248 -17.56 12.39 6.73
CA THR A 248 -17.81 11.12 7.40
C THR A 248 -18.09 10.07 6.33
N GLY A 249 -17.73 8.78 6.53
CA GLY A 249 -18.02 7.73 5.54
C GLY A 249 -19.48 7.67 5.07
N LEU A 250 -20.42 8.15 5.89
CA LEU A 250 -21.84 8.30 5.55
C LEU A 250 -22.08 9.36 4.45
N THR A 251 -21.19 10.33 4.24
CA THR A 251 -21.33 11.33 3.17
C THR A 251 -21.13 10.76 1.78
N LEU A 252 -20.43 9.64 1.64
CA LEU A 252 -20.28 8.93 0.36
C LEU A 252 -21.62 8.44 -0.20
N PHE A 253 -22.58 8.15 0.67
CA PHE A 253 -23.94 7.72 0.31
C PHE A 253 -24.96 8.86 0.30
N SER A 254 -24.51 10.11 0.46
CA SER A 254 -25.38 11.28 0.29
C SER A 254 -26.00 11.33 -1.11
N ALA A 255 -27.15 11.98 -1.26
CA ALA A 255 -27.86 12.09 -2.54
C ALA A 255 -26.98 12.65 -3.68
N GLN A 256 -26.01 13.50 -3.34
CA GLN A 256 -25.09 14.13 -4.31
C GLN A 256 -23.95 13.19 -4.75
N LEU A 257 -23.45 12.32 -3.86
CA LEU A 257 -22.26 11.49 -4.12
C LEU A 257 -22.57 10.03 -4.42
N ARG A 258 -23.74 9.50 -3.98
CA ARG A 258 -24.04 8.07 -4.11
C ARG A 258 -23.93 7.53 -5.54
N ARG A 259 -24.39 8.31 -6.56
CA ARG A 259 -24.29 7.87 -7.96
C ARG A 259 -22.83 7.71 -8.40
N ARG A 260 -21.96 8.65 -8.01
CA ARG A 260 -20.53 8.59 -8.30
C ARG A 260 -19.88 7.44 -7.53
N THR A 261 -20.19 7.28 -6.26
CA THR A 261 -19.69 6.20 -5.41
C THR A 261 -20.04 4.83 -5.99
N LEU A 262 -21.33 4.62 -6.34
CA LEU A 262 -21.78 3.36 -6.94
C LEU A 262 -21.17 3.11 -8.32
N ALA A 263 -21.01 4.14 -9.14
CA ALA A 263 -20.35 4.02 -10.45
C ALA A 263 -18.89 3.61 -10.30
N PHE A 264 -18.13 4.22 -9.38
CA PHE A 264 -16.75 3.82 -9.10
C PHE A 264 -16.67 2.40 -8.54
N TRP A 265 -17.55 2.01 -7.64
CA TRP A 265 -17.58 0.64 -7.13
C TRP A 265 -17.86 -0.37 -8.22
N LEU A 266 -18.82 -0.08 -9.13
CA LEU A 266 -19.11 -0.95 -10.26
C LEU A 266 -17.90 -1.08 -11.20
N VAL A 267 -17.25 0.03 -11.55
CA VAL A 267 -16.05 0.04 -12.39
C VAL A 267 -14.94 -0.79 -11.74
N TRP A 268 -14.65 -0.57 -10.46
CA TRP A 268 -13.64 -1.34 -9.74
C TRP A 268 -13.98 -2.81 -9.63
N PHE A 269 -15.24 -3.15 -9.37
CA PHE A 269 -15.70 -4.53 -9.35
C PHE A 269 -15.49 -5.21 -10.72
N CYS A 270 -15.90 -4.57 -11.81
CA CYS A 270 -15.73 -5.13 -13.16
C CYS A 270 -14.27 -5.29 -13.54
N ILE A 271 -13.41 -4.31 -13.23
CA ILE A 271 -11.97 -4.38 -13.49
C ILE A 271 -11.35 -5.57 -12.72
N ASN A 272 -11.62 -5.69 -11.42
CA ASN A 272 -11.06 -6.77 -10.63
C ASN A 272 -11.61 -8.15 -11.05
N LEU A 273 -12.90 -8.24 -11.36
CA LEU A 273 -13.49 -9.46 -11.88
C LEU A 273 -12.83 -9.88 -13.21
N SER A 274 -12.58 -8.93 -14.10
CA SER A 274 -11.88 -9.22 -15.36
C SER A 274 -10.41 -9.60 -15.13
N TYR A 275 -9.72 -8.89 -14.24
CA TYR A 275 -8.29 -9.12 -13.98
C TYR A 275 -8.04 -10.45 -13.26
N TYR A 276 -8.71 -10.70 -12.13
CA TYR A 276 -8.51 -11.93 -11.35
C TYR A 276 -9.32 -13.12 -11.84
N GLY A 277 -10.38 -12.89 -12.61
CA GLY A 277 -11.19 -13.97 -13.19
C GLY A 277 -10.59 -14.56 -14.47
N ALA A 278 -9.59 -13.89 -15.08
CA ALA A 278 -8.87 -14.38 -16.25
C ALA A 278 -7.60 -15.17 -15.90
N PHE A 279 -7.17 -15.17 -14.65
CA PHE A 279 -6.01 -15.90 -14.11
C PHE A 279 -6.46 -17.04 -13.21
#